data_31d5b85604dbe04b0b29606a6f6c3402
#
_entry.id   31d5b85604dbe04b0b29606a6f6c3402
#
_cell.length_a   1.000
_cell.length_b   1.000
_cell.length_c   1.000
_cell.angle_alpha   90.00
_cell.angle_beta   90.00
_cell.angle_gamma   90.00
#
_symmetry.space_group_name_H-M   'P 1'
#
loop_
_entity.id
_entity.type
_entity.pdbx_description
1 polymer ?
#
loop_
_entity_poly.entity_id
_entity_poly.type
_entity_poly.pdbx_seq_one_letter_code
_entity_poly.pdbx_strand_id
1 'polypeptide(L)'
;IGNYSGWSWGISRLIDALYQQKDILKADVKHIAVTGCSYAGKMAMFAGAFDERIALTIIQESGGGGTNSWRVSDYYTLAVGGNVERVENTNYSWFAPKFKDDFNGKLALLPYDHHQIIAMIAPRAVLILGNPDFEWLCDYSGYVSSAAAAKVWDNFGIGDRFGYVVEGKHNHCMA
;
A
#
# COMPACT_ATOMS: atom_id res chain seq x y z
N ILE A 1 -11.07 9.33 12.60
CA ILE A 1 -10.71 9.08 11.19
C ILE A 1 -9.22 9.38 11.08
N GLY A 2 -8.45 8.47 10.48
CA GLY A 2 -7.03 8.69 10.19
C GLY A 2 -6.81 9.47 8.90
N ASN A 3 -5.62 10.05 8.74
CA ASN A 3 -5.31 10.84 7.55
C ASN A 3 -5.40 10.02 6.25
N TYR A 4 -5.02 8.76 6.26
CA TYR A 4 -5.17 7.90 5.07
C TYR A 4 -6.61 7.80 4.58
N SER A 5 -7.58 7.72 5.49
CA SER A 5 -9.01 7.72 5.10
C SER A 5 -9.42 9.05 4.46
N GLY A 6 -8.93 10.17 5.00
CA GLY A 6 -9.18 11.50 4.43
C GLY A 6 -8.55 11.66 3.05
N TRP A 7 -7.33 11.21 2.87
CA TRP A 7 -6.62 11.29 1.58
C TRP A 7 -7.27 10.39 0.53
N SER A 8 -7.63 9.15 0.87
CA SER A 8 -8.36 8.25 -0.04
C SER A 8 -9.70 8.84 -0.44
N TRP A 9 -10.43 9.46 0.49
CA TRP A 9 -11.66 10.20 0.19
C TRP A 9 -11.40 11.36 -0.78
N GLY A 10 -10.31 12.13 -0.57
CA GLY A 10 -9.92 13.22 -1.46
C GLY A 10 -9.64 12.74 -2.89
N ILE A 11 -8.94 11.61 -3.05
CA ILE A 11 -8.71 10.99 -4.37
C ILE A 11 -10.04 10.59 -5.01
N SER A 12 -10.98 10.01 -4.26
CA SER A 12 -12.31 9.69 -4.78
C SER A 12 -13.05 10.94 -5.26
N ARG A 13 -12.90 12.09 -4.59
CA ARG A 13 -13.49 13.37 -5.06
C ARG A 13 -12.84 13.88 -6.35
N LEU A 14 -11.53 13.69 -6.51
CA LEU A 14 -10.84 13.99 -7.77
C LEU A 14 -11.36 13.10 -8.91
N ILE A 15 -11.57 11.81 -8.65
CA ILE A 15 -12.16 10.89 -9.62
C ILE A 15 -13.59 11.34 -10.01
N ASP A 16 -14.41 11.78 -9.04
CA ASP A 16 -15.74 12.35 -9.36
C ASP A 16 -15.65 13.54 -10.32
N ALA A 17 -14.69 14.44 -10.08
CA ALA A 17 -14.46 15.59 -10.96
C ALA A 17 -14.00 15.15 -12.37
N LEU A 18 -13.14 14.12 -12.45
CA LEU A 18 -12.75 13.54 -13.75
C LEU A 18 -13.96 12.99 -14.51
N TYR A 19 -14.85 12.27 -13.84
CA TYR A 19 -16.08 11.76 -14.46
C TYR A 19 -16.99 12.88 -14.97
N GLN A 20 -17.12 13.98 -14.20
CA GLN A 20 -17.93 15.13 -14.60
C GLN A 20 -17.33 15.90 -15.78
N GLN A 21 -16.01 15.95 -15.87
CA GLN A 21 -15.28 16.73 -16.86
C GLN A 21 -14.66 15.88 -17.98
N LYS A 22 -14.97 14.59 -18.06
CA LYS A 22 -14.30 13.62 -18.94
C LYS A 22 -14.26 14.06 -20.40
N ASP A 23 -15.34 14.66 -20.92
CA ASP A 23 -15.43 15.04 -22.31
C ASP A 23 -14.59 16.29 -22.63
N ILE A 24 -14.49 17.23 -21.68
CA ILE A 24 -13.64 18.43 -21.79
C ILE A 24 -12.16 18.04 -21.67
N LEU A 25 -11.84 17.19 -20.69
CA LEU A 25 -10.47 16.73 -20.42
C LEU A 25 -10.02 15.62 -21.36
N LYS A 26 -10.94 15.04 -22.14
CA LYS A 26 -10.71 13.83 -22.96
C LYS A 26 -10.15 12.69 -22.12
N ALA A 27 -10.59 12.57 -20.87
CA ALA A 27 -10.11 11.58 -19.92
C ALA A 27 -10.77 10.21 -20.14
N ASP A 28 -9.96 9.16 -20.20
CA ASP A 28 -10.46 7.79 -20.18
C ASP A 28 -10.71 7.36 -18.74
N VAL A 29 -11.93 7.59 -18.29
CA VAL A 29 -12.36 7.27 -16.92
C VAL A 29 -12.52 5.77 -16.65
N LYS A 30 -12.34 4.92 -17.65
CA LYS A 30 -12.32 3.44 -17.47
C LYS A 30 -10.94 2.91 -17.11
N HIS A 31 -9.88 3.68 -17.36
CA HIS A 31 -8.50 3.28 -17.16
C HIS A 31 -7.76 4.26 -16.22
N ILE A 32 -8.42 4.64 -15.13
CA ILE A 32 -7.80 5.48 -14.10
C ILE A 32 -6.74 4.67 -13.37
N ALA A 33 -5.53 5.23 -13.28
CA ALA A 33 -4.47 4.70 -12.44
C ALA A 33 -4.18 5.66 -11.29
N VAL A 34 -3.79 5.08 -10.14
CA VAL A 34 -3.22 5.82 -9.00
C VAL A 34 -1.81 5.34 -8.76
N THR A 35 -0.91 6.28 -8.47
CA THR A 35 0.47 5.98 -8.12
C THR A 35 0.96 6.89 -7.01
N GLY A 36 1.99 6.45 -6.31
CA GLY A 36 2.67 7.25 -5.31
C GLY A 36 3.85 6.50 -4.73
N CYS A 37 4.81 7.24 -4.18
CA CYS A 37 5.98 6.70 -3.52
C CYS A 37 5.98 7.03 -2.03
N SER A 38 6.59 6.17 -1.22
CA SER A 38 6.73 6.36 0.23
C SER A 38 5.35 6.53 0.90
N TYR A 39 5.13 7.60 1.65
CA TYR A 39 3.81 7.85 2.23
C TYR A 39 2.71 8.04 1.17
N ALA A 40 3.04 8.61 0.00
CA ALA A 40 2.10 8.68 -1.12
C ALA A 40 1.83 7.29 -1.74
N GLY A 41 2.78 6.35 -1.66
CA GLY A 41 2.56 4.94 -1.98
C GLY A 41 1.55 4.28 -1.04
N LYS A 42 1.65 4.59 0.27
CA LYS A 42 0.63 4.17 1.25
C LYS A 42 -0.74 4.73 0.88
N MET A 43 -0.83 6.02 0.49
CA MET A 43 -2.08 6.65 0.03
C MET A 43 -2.63 5.97 -1.22
N ALA A 44 -1.77 5.68 -2.21
CA ALA A 44 -2.17 5.00 -3.44
C ALA A 44 -2.77 3.62 -3.15
N MET A 45 -2.15 2.85 -2.24
CA MET A 45 -2.69 1.55 -1.81
C MET A 45 -4.08 1.67 -1.22
N PHE A 46 -4.29 2.59 -0.27
CA PHE A 46 -5.61 2.79 0.35
C PHE A 46 -6.63 3.31 -0.66
N ALA A 47 -6.25 4.23 -1.55
CA ALA A 47 -7.15 4.69 -2.60
C ALA A 47 -7.57 3.54 -3.52
N GLY A 48 -6.62 2.73 -3.98
CA GLY A 48 -6.89 1.56 -4.80
C GLY A 48 -7.77 0.52 -4.12
N ALA A 49 -7.59 0.30 -2.81
CA ALA A 49 -8.38 -0.64 -2.03
C ALA A 49 -9.84 -0.16 -1.84
N PHE A 50 -10.07 1.15 -1.69
CA PHE A 50 -11.39 1.69 -1.32
C PHE A 50 -12.14 2.39 -2.45
N ASP A 51 -11.55 2.57 -3.64
CA ASP A 51 -12.25 3.12 -4.81
C ASP A 51 -12.17 2.16 -6.01
N GLU A 52 -13.26 1.49 -6.29
CA GLU A 52 -13.34 0.46 -7.34
C GLU A 52 -13.17 1.03 -8.77
N ARG A 53 -13.23 2.33 -8.95
CA ARG A 53 -13.05 3.00 -10.26
C ARG A 53 -11.56 3.08 -10.66
N ILE A 54 -10.65 2.83 -9.73
CA ILE A 54 -9.21 2.79 -10.00
C ILE A 54 -8.89 1.44 -10.63
N ALA A 55 -8.51 1.44 -11.91
CA ALA A 55 -8.21 0.24 -12.68
C ALA A 55 -6.81 -0.32 -12.42
N LEU A 56 -5.84 0.56 -12.09
CA LEU A 56 -4.46 0.18 -11.79
C LEU A 56 -3.96 0.95 -10.56
N THR A 57 -3.39 0.23 -9.60
CA THR A 57 -2.74 0.80 -8.43
C THR A 57 -1.25 0.51 -8.46
N ILE A 58 -0.41 1.55 -8.51
CA ILE A 58 1.05 1.43 -8.47
C ILE A 58 1.53 1.94 -7.11
N ILE A 59 2.16 1.06 -6.34
CA ILE A 59 2.56 1.32 -4.96
C ILE A 59 4.08 1.24 -4.88
N GLN A 60 4.74 2.39 -4.85
CA GLN A 60 6.19 2.45 -4.84
C GLN A 60 6.72 2.67 -3.43
N GLU A 61 7.69 1.84 -3.01
CA GLU A 61 8.54 2.02 -1.83
C GLU A 61 7.75 2.43 -0.57
N SER A 62 6.63 1.77 -0.33
CA SER A 62 5.65 2.24 0.67
C SER A 62 5.97 1.81 2.10
N GLY A 63 6.76 0.77 2.32
CA GLY A 63 7.17 0.32 3.65
C GLY A 63 6.03 -0.05 4.59
N GLY A 64 6.26 0.10 5.90
CA GLY A 64 5.27 -0.12 6.94
C GLY A 64 4.09 0.85 6.85
N GLY A 65 2.87 0.39 7.11
CA GLY A 65 1.67 1.18 6.82
C GLY A 65 1.29 1.29 5.35
N GLY A 66 2.14 0.76 4.46
CA GLY A 66 1.89 0.53 3.05
C GLY A 66 1.75 -0.96 2.76
N THR A 67 2.59 -1.51 1.90
CA THR A 67 2.48 -2.91 1.49
C THR A 67 2.99 -3.92 2.51
N ASN A 68 3.78 -3.49 3.49
CA ASN A 68 4.38 -4.39 4.45
C ASN A 68 3.36 -4.93 5.47
N SER A 69 3.51 -6.20 5.82
CA SER A 69 2.85 -6.76 7.00
C SER A 69 3.50 -6.21 8.27
N TRP A 70 2.72 -5.63 9.16
CA TRP A 70 3.20 -5.18 10.47
C TRP A 70 3.86 -6.33 11.26
N ARG A 71 3.25 -7.51 11.22
CA ARG A 71 3.76 -8.69 11.94
C ARG A 71 5.08 -9.19 11.38
N VAL A 72 5.25 -9.18 10.05
CA VAL A 72 6.49 -9.61 9.41
C VAL A 72 7.61 -8.59 9.65
N SER A 73 7.31 -7.29 9.63
CA SER A 73 8.27 -6.24 9.95
C SER A 73 8.76 -6.34 11.41
N ASP A 74 7.86 -6.61 12.34
CA ASP A 74 8.19 -6.83 13.75
C ASP A 74 9.07 -8.08 13.94
N TYR A 75 8.66 -9.19 13.35
CA TYR A 75 9.45 -10.42 13.35
C TYR A 75 10.86 -10.23 12.75
N TYR A 76 10.94 -9.52 11.61
CA TYR A 76 12.21 -9.22 10.96
C TYR A 76 13.17 -8.48 11.90
N THR A 77 12.68 -7.43 12.56
CA THR A 77 13.48 -6.68 13.55
C THR A 77 13.95 -7.55 14.71
N LEU A 78 13.08 -8.41 15.24
CA LEU A 78 13.42 -9.30 16.35
C LEU A 78 14.43 -10.40 15.93
N ALA A 79 14.33 -10.87 14.69
CA ALA A 79 15.16 -11.97 14.21
C ALA A 79 16.56 -11.52 13.74
N VAL A 80 16.65 -10.36 13.07
CA VAL A 80 17.89 -9.89 12.43
C VAL A 80 18.39 -8.53 12.94
N GLY A 81 17.63 -7.86 13.80
CA GLY A 81 18.02 -6.56 14.38
C GLY A 81 17.86 -5.38 13.43
N GLY A 82 17.12 -5.56 12.32
CA GLY A 82 16.94 -4.51 11.30
C GLY A 82 16.14 -3.29 11.81
N ASN A 83 16.53 -2.11 11.36
CA ASN A 83 15.82 -0.87 11.66
C ASN A 83 14.75 -0.58 10.59
N VAL A 84 13.60 -1.23 10.72
CA VAL A 84 12.50 -1.12 9.76
C VAL A 84 11.26 -0.46 10.36
N GLU A 85 10.37 0.04 9.51
CA GLU A 85 9.11 0.66 9.95
C GLU A 85 8.16 -0.39 10.54
N ARG A 86 7.77 -0.18 11.80
CA ARG A 86 6.88 -1.05 12.59
C ARG A 86 5.80 -0.22 13.27
N VAL A 87 4.84 -0.89 13.92
CA VAL A 87 3.81 -0.19 14.71
C VAL A 87 4.43 0.71 15.77
N GLU A 88 5.53 0.29 16.44
CA GLU A 88 6.17 1.03 17.52
C GLU A 88 6.87 2.33 17.10
N ASN A 89 7.29 2.42 15.83
CA ASN A 89 8.13 3.53 15.36
C ASN A 89 7.59 4.24 14.11
N THR A 90 6.36 3.89 13.66
CA THR A 90 5.72 4.54 12.51
C THR A 90 5.25 5.97 12.84
N ASN A 91 4.98 6.75 11.81
CA ASN A 91 4.38 8.07 11.99
C ASN A 91 2.88 7.96 12.27
N TYR A 92 2.51 8.03 13.52
CA TYR A 92 1.13 7.88 13.96
C TYR A 92 0.18 8.96 13.44
N SER A 93 0.68 10.10 12.95
CA SER A 93 -0.17 11.15 12.37
C SER A 93 -0.92 10.71 11.12
N TRP A 94 -0.48 9.61 10.48
CA TRP A 94 -1.15 9.06 9.30
C TRP A 94 -2.37 8.22 9.65
N PHE A 95 -2.45 7.72 10.87
CA PHE A 95 -3.47 6.79 11.35
C PHE A 95 -4.53 7.47 12.23
N ALA A 96 -5.58 6.75 12.55
CA ALA A 96 -6.51 7.18 13.60
C ALA A 96 -5.78 7.18 14.96
N PRO A 97 -6.07 8.12 15.87
CA PRO A 97 -5.42 8.18 17.21
C PRO A 97 -5.43 6.84 17.95
N LYS A 98 -6.53 6.12 17.88
CA LYS A 98 -6.67 4.78 18.48
C LYS A 98 -5.66 3.75 17.98
N PHE A 99 -5.08 3.93 16.79
CA PHE A 99 -4.11 2.97 16.28
C PHE A 99 -2.90 2.85 17.21
N LYS A 100 -2.39 3.98 17.71
CA LYS A 100 -1.32 4.00 18.71
C LYS A 100 -1.78 3.39 20.04
N ASP A 101 -2.90 3.83 20.55
CA ASP A 101 -3.38 3.48 21.89
C ASP A 101 -3.72 1.98 21.99
N ASP A 102 -4.29 1.43 20.94
CA ASP A 102 -4.77 0.06 20.91
C ASP A 102 -3.67 -0.97 20.52
N PHE A 103 -2.71 -0.59 19.66
CA PHE A 103 -1.80 -1.56 19.02
C PHE A 103 -0.31 -1.35 19.28
N ASN A 104 0.14 -0.18 19.78
CA ASN A 104 1.55 0.00 20.16
C ASN A 104 1.92 -0.95 21.30
N GLY A 105 2.91 -1.82 21.07
CA GLY A 105 3.28 -2.90 21.98
C GLY A 105 2.24 -4.01 22.13
N LYS A 106 1.19 -4.01 21.30
CA LYS A 106 0.07 -4.96 21.34
C LYS A 106 -0.27 -5.49 19.95
N LEU A 107 0.72 -5.66 19.09
CA LEU A 107 0.54 -6.05 17.69
C LEU A 107 -0.32 -7.31 17.51
N ALA A 108 -0.29 -8.24 18.45
CA ALA A 108 -1.13 -9.45 18.42
C ALA A 108 -2.63 -9.15 18.39
N LEU A 109 -3.05 -7.99 18.92
CA LEU A 109 -4.45 -7.58 18.96
C LEU A 109 -4.92 -6.93 17.66
N LEU A 110 -4.02 -6.60 16.73
CA LEU A 110 -4.39 -6.01 15.45
C LEU A 110 -5.27 -7.01 14.67
N PRO A 111 -6.52 -6.65 14.30
CA PRO A 111 -7.46 -7.62 13.73
C PRO A 111 -7.24 -7.93 12.25
N TYR A 112 -6.31 -7.23 11.59
CA TYR A 112 -5.96 -7.38 10.18
C TYR A 112 -4.44 -7.23 9.98
N ASP A 113 -3.98 -7.43 8.74
CA ASP A 113 -2.67 -7.01 8.30
C ASP A 113 -2.72 -6.57 6.82
N HIS A 114 -1.67 -5.94 6.32
CA HIS A 114 -1.74 -5.18 5.08
C HIS A 114 -1.89 -6.03 3.81
N HIS A 115 -1.51 -7.32 3.82
CA HIS A 115 -1.85 -8.23 2.73
C HIS A 115 -3.36 -8.30 2.45
N GLN A 116 -4.21 -8.11 3.48
CA GLN A 116 -5.66 -8.08 3.33
C GLN A 116 -6.13 -6.79 2.65
N ILE A 117 -5.47 -5.65 2.93
CA ILE A 117 -5.79 -4.37 2.27
C ILE A 117 -5.36 -4.43 0.79
N ILE A 118 -4.18 -4.99 0.49
CA ILE A 118 -3.74 -5.22 -0.89
C ILE A 118 -4.76 -6.11 -1.62
N ALA A 119 -5.22 -7.19 -0.98
CA ALA A 119 -6.19 -8.12 -1.55
C ALA A 119 -7.53 -7.47 -1.91
N MET A 120 -7.93 -6.37 -1.24
CA MET A 120 -9.14 -5.61 -1.59
C MET A 120 -9.05 -4.92 -2.97
N ILE A 121 -7.85 -4.78 -3.55
CA ILE A 121 -7.69 -4.21 -4.90
C ILE A 121 -8.18 -5.20 -5.96
N ALA A 122 -8.13 -6.51 -5.70
CA ALA A 122 -8.59 -7.52 -6.65
C ALA A 122 -10.06 -7.28 -7.07
N PRO A 123 -10.42 -7.58 -8.33
CA PRO A 123 -9.65 -8.19 -9.42
C PRO A 123 -8.89 -7.18 -10.31
N ARG A 124 -8.75 -5.93 -9.86
CA ARG A 124 -8.09 -4.85 -10.60
C ARG A 124 -6.57 -5.03 -10.56
N ALA A 125 -5.85 -4.32 -11.43
CA ALA A 125 -4.40 -4.49 -11.52
C ALA A 125 -3.68 -3.77 -10.37
N VAL A 126 -2.58 -4.40 -9.89
CA VAL A 126 -1.68 -3.82 -8.90
C VAL A 126 -0.23 -4.07 -9.29
N LEU A 127 0.61 -3.06 -9.13
CA LEU A 127 2.05 -3.16 -9.25
C LEU A 127 2.69 -2.60 -7.98
N ILE A 128 3.51 -3.40 -7.33
CA ILE A 128 4.24 -3.03 -6.12
C ILE A 128 5.71 -2.97 -6.45
N LEU A 129 6.34 -1.85 -6.12
CA LEU A 129 7.76 -1.59 -6.34
C LEU A 129 8.46 -1.42 -5.00
N GLY A 130 9.51 -2.22 -4.77
CA GLY A 130 10.38 -2.16 -3.59
C GLY A 130 11.76 -1.62 -3.94
N ASN A 131 12.54 -1.23 -2.91
CA ASN A 131 13.91 -0.75 -3.06
C ASN A 131 14.78 -1.31 -1.92
N PRO A 132 15.65 -2.28 -2.21
CA PRO A 132 16.43 -2.99 -1.20
C PRO A 132 17.56 -2.14 -0.60
N ASP A 133 17.88 -1.00 -1.19
CA ASP A 133 18.93 -0.10 -0.68
C ASP A 133 18.47 0.68 0.56
N PHE A 134 17.18 0.62 0.89
CA PHE A 134 16.60 1.29 2.05
C PHE A 134 16.01 0.29 3.05
N GLU A 135 16.82 -0.10 4.05
CA GLU A 135 16.42 -1.07 5.08
C GLU A 135 15.08 -0.71 5.75
N TRP A 136 14.83 0.58 5.97
CA TRP A 136 13.59 1.09 6.57
C TRP A 136 12.32 0.58 5.87
N LEU A 137 12.39 0.36 4.54
CA LEU A 137 11.27 -0.11 3.74
C LEU A 137 10.97 -1.59 3.94
N CYS A 138 11.92 -2.38 4.43
CA CYS A 138 11.78 -3.81 4.70
C CYS A 138 11.13 -4.61 3.54
N ASP A 139 11.81 -4.70 2.40
CA ASP A 139 11.30 -5.41 1.22
C ASP A 139 10.94 -6.88 1.51
N TYR A 140 11.61 -7.52 2.49
CA TYR A 140 11.22 -8.85 2.94
C TYR A 140 9.76 -8.89 3.43
N SER A 141 9.37 -7.92 4.26
CA SER A 141 7.99 -7.80 4.74
C SER A 141 7.02 -7.48 3.61
N GLY A 142 7.43 -6.58 2.70
CA GLY A 142 6.66 -6.25 1.50
C GLY A 142 6.43 -7.46 0.61
N TYR A 143 7.47 -8.27 0.38
CA TYR A 143 7.37 -9.50 -0.40
C TYR A 143 6.40 -10.51 0.23
N VAL A 144 6.56 -10.81 1.51
CA VAL A 144 5.70 -11.78 2.21
C VAL A 144 4.23 -11.36 2.16
N SER A 145 3.97 -10.08 2.43
CA SER A 145 2.63 -9.49 2.37
C SER A 145 2.04 -9.57 0.96
N SER A 146 2.83 -9.18 -0.04
CA SER A 146 2.43 -9.17 -1.45
C SER A 146 2.18 -10.59 -1.98
N ALA A 147 3.04 -11.54 -1.63
CA ALA A 147 2.87 -12.96 -2.01
C ALA A 147 1.59 -13.58 -1.39
N ALA A 148 1.26 -13.17 -0.16
CA ALA A 148 0.00 -13.59 0.47
C ALA A 148 -1.22 -13.00 -0.23
N ALA A 149 -1.17 -11.71 -0.60
CA ALA A 149 -2.24 -11.02 -1.33
C ALA A 149 -2.42 -11.58 -2.76
N ALA A 150 -1.32 -11.87 -3.47
CA ALA A 150 -1.33 -12.37 -4.86
C ALA A 150 -2.19 -13.64 -5.03
N LYS A 151 -2.28 -14.46 -3.98
CA LYS A 151 -3.13 -15.67 -4.00
C LYS A 151 -4.60 -15.40 -4.34
N VAL A 152 -5.09 -14.18 -4.10
CA VAL A 152 -6.46 -13.79 -4.48
C VAL A 152 -6.56 -13.69 -6.00
N TRP A 153 -5.58 -13.07 -6.67
CA TRP A 153 -5.54 -13.01 -8.13
C TRP A 153 -5.35 -14.38 -8.77
N ASP A 154 -4.49 -15.22 -8.17
CA ASP A 154 -4.30 -16.61 -8.62
C ASP A 154 -5.62 -17.40 -8.56
N ASN A 155 -6.37 -17.27 -7.47
CA ASN A 155 -7.66 -17.93 -7.30
C ASN A 155 -8.72 -17.45 -8.29
N PHE A 156 -8.62 -16.21 -8.78
CA PHE A 156 -9.47 -15.69 -9.85
C PHE A 156 -8.97 -16.05 -11.26
N GLY A 157 -7.80 -16.69 -11.39
CA GLY A 157 -7.18 -17.00 -12.68
C GLY A 157 -6.67 -15.77 -13.44
N ILE A 158 -6.31 -14.70 -12.73
CA ILE A 158 -5.85 -13.42 -13.27
C ILE A 158 -4.53 -12.96 -12.62
N GLY A 159 -3.64 -13.90 -12.30
CA GLY A 159 -2.34 -13.62 -11.68
C GLY A 159 -1.47 -12.62 -12.46
N ASP A 160 -1.70 -12.51 -13.78
CA ASP A 160 -1.05 -11.52 -14.65
C ASP A 160 -1.38 -10.05 -14.32
N ARG A 161 -2.39 -9.81 -13.48
CA ARG A 161 -2.75 -8.47 -12.98
C ARG A 161 -2.08 -8.11 -11.66
N PHE A 162 -1.23 -8.97 -11.12
CA PHE A 162 -0.46 -8.70 -9.91
C PHE A 162 1.04 -8.69 -10.23
N GLY A 163 1.72 -7.58 -9.95
CA GLY A 163 3.16 -7.43 -10.10
C GLY A 163 3.84 -7.02 -8.79
N TYR A 164 4.98 -7.64 -8.50
CA TYR A 164 5.90 -7.25 -7.43
C TYR A 164 7.32 -7.22 -7.98
N VAL A 165 7.97 -6.07 -7.91
CA VAL A 165 9.33 -5.86 -8.41
C VAL A 165 10.15 -5.20 -7.32
N VAL A 166 11.37 -5.68 -7.11
CA VAL A 166 12.36 -5.07 -6.21
C VAL A 166 13.56 -4.68 -7.06
N GLU A 167 13.84 -3.39 -7.11
CA GLU A 167 14.96 -2.83 -7.86
C GLU A 167 15.69 -1.81 -6.98
N GLY A 168 17.03 -1.87 -6.99
CA GLY A 168 17.91 -0.98 -6.24
C GLY A 168 18.78 -0.14 -7.13
N LYS A 169 19.82 0.47 -6.56
CA LYS A 169 20.79 1.38 -7.20
C LYS A 169 20.22 2.72 -7.62
N HIS A 170 19.17 3.14 -6.94
CA HIS A 170 18.59 4.48 -7.06
C HIS A 170 18.20 5.03 -5.68
N ASN A 171 18.11 6.33 -5.57
CA ASN A 171 17.63 6.95 -4.32
C ASN A 171 16.15 6.67 -4.10
N HIS A 172 15.73 6.78 -2.83
CA HIS A 172 14.32 6.63 -2.45
C HIS A 172 13.41 7.51 -3.32
N CYS A 173 12.38 6.91 -3.91
CA CYS A 173 11.44 7.57 -4.82
C CYS A 173 12.03 8.11 -6.14
N MET A 174 13.16 7.59 -6.59
CA MET A 174 13.85 8.04 -7.82
C MET A 174 13.90 6.94 -8.89
N ALA A 175 13.02 5.96 -8.83
CA ALA A 175 12.89 4.91 -9.84
C ALA A 175 12.22 5.44 -11.12
#